data_6147feb60559dd34067c0b5403ec0d87
#
_entry.id   6147feb60559dd34067c0b5403ec0d87
#
_cell.length_a   1.000
_cell.length_b   1.000
_cell.length_c   1.000
_cell.angle_alpha   90.00
_cell.angle_beta   90.00
_cell.angle_gamma   90.00
#
_symmetry.space_group_name_H-M   'P 1'
#
loop_
_entity.id
_entity.type
_entity.pdbx_description
1 polymer ?
#
loop_
_entity_poly.entity_id
_entity_poly.type
_entity_poly.pdbx_seq_one_letter_code
_entity_poly.pdbx_strand_id
1 'polypeptide(L)'
;MPLLEDFAAAQERVKKLSRSPSNEELLELYSLFKQGSLGDAQGKRPGMLDFKGRAKFDAWTSKKGMSRDAAMQTYVDLVTRLVARYG
;
A
#
# COMPACT_ATOMS: atom_id res chain seq x y z
N MET A 1 -13.59 11.93 8.56
CA MET A 1 -12.27 12.17 9.17
C MET A 1 -11.27 12.56 8.09
N PRO A 2 -10.44 13.59 8.34
CA PRO A 2 -9.46 14.01 7.34
C PRO A 2 -8.54 12.87 6.88
N LEU A 3 -8.12 11.99 7.78
CA LEU A 3 -7.22 10.89 7.41
C LEU A 3 -7.88 9.92 6.44
N LEU A 4 -9.15 9.55 6.65
CA LEU A 4 -9.86 8.68 5.73
C LEU A 4 -10.04 9.34 4.36
N GLU A 5 -10.35 10.63 4.35
CA GLU A 5 -10.49 11.40 3.12
C GLU A 5 -9.15 11.50 2.40
N ASP A 6 -8.07 11.77 3.12
CA ASP A 6 -6.72 11.84 2.56
C ASP A 6 -6.29 10.49 1.99
N PHE A 7 -6.61 9.40 2.69
CA PHE A 7 -6.31 8.05 2.24
C PHE A 7 -7.04 7.73 0.93
N ALA A 8 -8.33 8.06 0.87
CA ALA A 8 -9.11 7.86 -0.36
C ALA A 8 -8.59 8.72 -1.51
N ALA A 9 -8.26 9.98 -1.24
CA ALA A 9 -7.72 10.89 -2.25
C ALA A 9 -6.37 10.40 -2.76
N ALA A 10 -5.52 9.88 -1.88
CA ALA A 10 -4.22 9.35 -2.26
C ALA A 10 -4.35 8.15 -3.22
N GLN A 11 -5.36 7.29 -2.99
CA GLN A 11 -5.62 6.16 -3.88
C GLN A 11 -5.97 6.63 -5.30
N GLU A 12 -6.70 7.73 -5.43
CA GLU A 12 -7.01 8.30 -6.73
C GLU A 12 -5.79 8.97 -7.36
N ARG A 13 -5.01 9.68 -6.56
CA ARG A 13 -3.82 10.38 -7.06
C ARG A 13 -2.79 9.40 -7.62
N VAL A 14 -2.57 8.27 -6.96
CA VAL A 14 -1.56 7.30 -7.41
C VAL A 14 -1.92 6.67 -8.74
N LYS A 15 -3.20 6.58 -9.07
CA LYS A 15 -3.66 6.05 -10.37
C LYS A 15 -3.34 6.99 -11.53
N LYS A 16 -3.06 8.25 -11.25
CA LYS A 16 -2.84 9.29 -12.26
C LYS A 16 -1.36 9.61 -12.49
N LEU A 17 -0.46 8.81 -11.92
CA LEU A 17 0.97 9.01 -12.13
C LEU A 17 1.31 8.87 -13.60
N SER A 18 2.17 9.76 -14.11
CA SER A 18 2.58 9.72 -15.52
C SER A 18 3.49 8.54 -15.82
N ARG A 19 4.18 7.99 -14.82
CA ARG A 19 5.02 6.81 -14.95
C ARG A 19 4.71 5.84 -13.82
N SER A 20 4.91 4.55 -14.10
CA SER A 20 4.68 3.51 -13.09
C SER A 20 5.80 3.51 -12.05
N PRO A 21 5.46 3.43 -10.74
CA PRO A 21 6.49 3.23 -9.72
C PRO A 21 7.23 1.91 -9.91
N SER A 22 8.35 1.76 -9.20
CA SER A 22 9.09 0.49 -9.20
C SER A 22 8.26 -0.63 -8.58
N ASN A 23 8.64 -1.87 -8.81
CA ASN A 23 7.98 -3.03 -8.19
C ASN A 23 8.01 -2.93 -6.67
N GLU A 24 9.13 -2.48 -6.11
CA GLU A 24 9.26 -2.30 -4.66
C GLU A 24 8.29 -1.26 -4.14
N GLU A 25 8.15 -0.14 -4.85
CA GLU A 25 7.22 0.92 -4.49
C GLU A 25 5.77 0.45 -4.60
N LEU A 26 5.45 -0.33 -5.63
CA LEU A 26 4.11 -0.90 -5.80
C LEU A 26 3.77 -1.87 -4.67
N LEU A 27 4.73 -2.70 -4.25
CA LEU A 27 4.52 -3.61 -3.12
C LEU A 27 4.34 -2.86 -1.82
N GLU A 28 5.09 -1.78 -1.62
CA GLU A 28 4.95 -0.95 -0.43
C GLU A 28 3.57 -0.27 -0.40
N LEU A 29 3.12 0.27 -1.51
CA LEU A 29 1.78 0.84 -1.64
C LEU A 29 0.71 -0.20 -1.30
N TYR A 30 0.84 -1.40 -1.86
CA TYR A 30 -0.12 -2.47 -1.62
C TYR A 30 -0.18 -2.83 -0.14
N SER A 31 0.99 -3.02 0.49
CA SER A 31 1.06 -3.42 1.90
C SER A 31 0.43 -2.39 2.83
N LEU A 32 0.70 -1.12 2.58
CA LEU A 32 0.14 -0.02 3.37
C LEU A 32 -1.36 0.14 3.12
N PHE A 33 -1.80 -0.05 1.88
CA PHE A 33 -3.21 -0.02 1.53
C PHE A 33 -3.97 -1.12 2.27
N LYS A 34 -3.46 -2.34 2.26
CA LYS A 34 -4.11 -3.46 2.94
C LYS A 34 -4.09 -3.27 4.45
N GLN A 35 -2.96 -2.87 5.00
CA GLN A 35 -2.85 -2.64 6.44
C GLN A 35 -3.77 -1.50 6.89
N GLY A 36 -3.87 -0.43 6.11
CA GLY A 36 -4.76 0.70 6.42
C GLY A 36 -6.23 0.34 6.28
N SER A 37 -6.56 -0.55 5.34
CA SER A 37 -7.95 -0.93 5.07
C SER A 37 -8.44 -2.06 5.98
N LEU A 38 -7.61 -3.08 6.21
CA LEU A 38 -8.04 -4.32 6.87
C LEU A 38 -7.30 -4.64 8.17
N GLY A 39 -6.18 -3.97 8.43
CA GLY A 39 -5.32 -4.32 9.56
C GLY A 39 -4.35 -5.45 9.20
N ASP A 40 -3.95 -6.23 10.20
CA ASP A 40 -2.96 -7.30 10.02
C ASP A 40 -3.39 -8.34 8.98
N ALA A 41 -2.42 -8.85 8.24
CA ALA A 41 -2.66 -9.89 7.24
C ALA A 41 -3.26 -11.14 7.89
N GLN A 42 -4.26 -11.70 7.25
CA GLN A 42 -4.95 -12.90 7.69
C GLN A 42 -5.08 -13.88 6.52
N GLY A 43 -5.27 -15.15 6.87
CA GLY A 43 -5.46 -16.18 5.88
C GLY A 43 -4.14 -16.85 5.50
N LYS A 44 -4.22 -17.68 4.46
CA LYS A 44 -3.07 -18.46 4.01
C LYS A 44 -2.24 -17.70 3.00
N ARG A 45 -0.94 -17.89 3.07
CA ARG A 45 -0.04 -17.43 2.04
C ARG A 45 -0.42 -18.09 0.70
N PRO A 46 -0.46 -17.35 -0.42
CA PRO A 46 -0.76 -17.93 -1.74
C PRO A 46 0.19 -19.08 -2.10
N GLY A 47 -0.24 -19.94 -3.02
CA GLY A 47 0.51 -21.12 -3.44
C GLY A 47 1.86 -20.80 -4.05
N MET A 48 2.72 -21.83 -4.12
CA MET A 48 4.12 -21.65 -4.53
C MET A 48 4.28 -21.09 -5.95
N LEU A 49 3.31 -21.32 -6.84
CA LEU A 49 3.39 -20.82 -8.20
C LEU A 49 2.81 -19.42 -8.39
N ASP A 50 2.16 -18.88 -7.36
CA ASP A 50 1.60 -17.53 -7.41
C ASP A 50 2.62 -16.55 -6.83
N PHE A 51 3.65 -16.25 -7.62
CA PHE A 51 4.74 -15.39 -7.16
C PHE A 51 4.29 -13.98 -6.81
N LYS A 52 3.41 -13.39 -7.63
CA LYS A 52 2.90 -12.04 -7.37
C LYS A 52 2.05 -11.99 -6.12
N GLY A 53 1.16 -12.98 -5.96
CA GLY A 53 0.31 -13.08 -4.78
C GLY A 53 1.11 -13.26 -3.52
N ARG A 54 2.16 -14.10 -3.56
CA ARG A 54 3.05 -14.31 -2.42
C ARG A 54 3.81 -13.05 -2.05
N ALA A 55 4.33 -12.33 -3.06
CA ALA A 55 5.05 -11.08 -2.82
C ALA A 55 4.14 -10.05 -2.15
N LYS A 56 2.91 -9.91 -2.62
CA LYS A 56 1.93 -9.01 -2.04
C LYS A 56 1.57 -9.40 -0.60
N PHE A 57 1.31 -10.68 -0.39
CA PHE A 57 0.95 -11.20 0.93
C PHE A 57 2.10 -10.99 1.91
N ASP A 58 3.33 -11.29 1.49
CA ASP A 58 4.52 -11.11 2.33
C ASP A 58 4.75 -9.64 2.67
N ALA A 59 4.54 -8.75 1.71
CA ALA A 59 4.65 -7.31 1.95
C ALA A 59 3.62 -6.84 2.98
N TRP A 60 2.38 -7.30 2.87
CA TRP A 60 1.33 -7.00 3.84
C TRP A 60 1.68 -7.55 5.22
N THR A 61 2.13 -8.81 5.28
CA THR A 61 2.54 -9.46 6.54
C THR A 61 3.64 -8.68 7.23
N SER A 62 4.55 -8.07 6.46
CA SER A 62 5.64 -7.27 7.03
C SER A 62 5.16 -6.03 7.78
N LYS A 63 3.91 -5.61 7.57
CA LYS A 63 3.31 -4.47 8.27
C LYS A 63 2.57 -4.87 9.55
N LYS A 64 2.59 -6.15 9.91
CA LYS A 64 1.91 -6.65 11.10
C LYS A 64 2.26 -5.81 12.32
N GLY A 65 1.24 -5.44 13.08
CA GLY A 65 1.40 -4.61 14.27
C GLY A 65 1.27 -3.11 14.02
N MET A 66 1.38 -2.67 12.76
CA MET A 66 1.14 -1.27 12.44
C MET A 66 -0.34 -0.95 12.55
N SER A 67 -0.70 0.15 13.21
CA SER A 67 -2.10 0.55 13.32
C SER A 67 -2.63 0.94 11.93
N ARG A 68 -3.96 0.80 11.76
CA ARG A 68 -4.59 1.20 10.50
C ARG A 68 -4.36 2.67 10.21
N ASP A 69 -4.47 3.53 11.23
CA ASP A 69 -4.25 4.97 11.06
C ASP A 69 -2.81 5.27 10.65
N ALA A 70 -1.83 4.62 11.27
CA ALA A 70 -0.43 4.79 10.91
C ALA A 70 -0.18 4.33 9.47
N ALA A 71 -0.78 3.21 9.06
CA ALA A 71 -0.65 2.70 7.70
C ALA A 71 -1.27 3.64 6.68
N MET A 72 -2.45 4.20 6.98
CA MET A 72 -3.09 5.19 6.11
C MET A 72 -2.22 6.43 5.94
N GLN A 73 -1.68 6.95 7.05
CA GLN A 73 -0.84 8.14 7.00
C GLN A 73 0.43 7.88 6.20
N THR A 74 1.07 6.73 6.42
CA THR A 74 2.27 6.36 5.69
C THR A 74 1.97 6.20 4.20
N TYR A 75 0.81 5.64 3.86
CA TYR A 75 0.36 5.53 2.47
C TYR A 75 0.23 6.92 1.83
N VAL A 76 -0.44 7.83 2.51
CA VAL A 76 -0.62 9.21 2.02
C VAL A 76 0.75 9.87 1.79
N ASP A 77 1.67 9.73 2.75
CA ASP A 77 3.00 10.31 2.65
C ASP A 77 3.78 9.71 1.47
N LEU A 78 3.67 8.39 1.27
CA LEU A 78 4.32 7.72 0.16
C LEU A 78 3.77 8.20 -1.17
N VAL A 79 2.46 8.31 -1.31
CA VAL A 79 1.83 8.81 -2.54
C VAL A 79 2.28 10.23 -2.83
N THR A 80 2.37 11.08 -1.81
CA THR A 80 2.85 12.45 -1.99
C THR A 80 4.26 12.48 -2.58
N ARG A 81 5.14 11.61 -2.09
CA ARG A 81 6.51 11.49 -2.63
C ARG A 81 6.52 10.96 -4.05
N LEU A 82 5.67 9.96 -4.35
CA LEU A 82 5.59 9.39 -5.69
C LEU A 82 5.04 10.40 -6.70
N VAL A 83 4.07 11.20 -6.31
CA VAL A 83 3.52 12.26 -7.17
C VAL A 83 4.61 13.29 -7.47
N ALA A 84 5.42 13.66 -6.50
CA ALA A 84 6.54 14.59 -6.71
C ALA A 84 7.58 14.01 -7.67
N ARG A 85 7.76 12.68 -7.65
CA ARG A 85 8.79 12.00 -8.42
C ARG A 85 8.34 11.58 -9.82
N TYR A 86 7.11 11.08 -9.95
CA TYR A 86 6.59 10.47 -11.18
C TYR A 86 5.39 11.22 -11.78
N GLY A 87 4.84 12.11 -11.02
CA GLY A 87 3.68 12.86 -11.43
C GLY A 87 3.98 14.02 -12.31
#